data_45ad2753129e2ae46e8536e6ec384d84
#
_entry.id   45ad2753129e2ae46e8536e6ec384d84
#
_cell.length_a   1.000
_cell.length_b   1.000
_cell.length_c   1.000
_cell.angle_alpha   90.00
_cell.angle_beta   90.00
_cell.angle_gamma   90.00
#
_symmetry.space_group_name_H-M   'P 1'
#
loop_
_entity.id
_entity.type
_entity.pdbx_description
1 polymer ?
#
loop_
_entity_poly.entity_id
_entity_poly.type
_entity_poly.pdbx_seq_one_letter_code
_entity_poly.pdbx_strand_id
1 'polypeptide(L)'
;RTKRSADGERRESTNIACGVVLTGQEMPTIDIALFSRLIFLESQRSERTKEETDRYQQFMKLRNMCPTNITVGMMRYRDNFNAGWMSAWKRALEEIKSEVDYCTIGERFINNWAMMLATYYCLHPVAEELSFTEQQVHDICIEGLKYQHSLCNSTDEIAIFWSMFSKSRQLGEIKEGQDYKVCQLSKLKISTKNKERKTLDFEAPRNILFVREKICIAKANMQARREGKILISDESLLSYLISTSDYFGKTT
;
A
#
# COMPACT_ATOMS: atom_id res chain seq x y z
N ARG A 1 -11.49 8.70 18.13
CA ARG A 1 -12.74 8.02 18.59
C ARG A 1 -13.79 9.09 18.83
N THR A 2 -14.88 9.05 18.10
CA THR A 2 -15.99 10.01 18.29
C THR A 2 -17.04 9.36 19.17
N LYS A 3 -17.33 9.91 20.35
CA LYS A 3 -18.47 9.52 21.16
C LYS A 3 -19.61 10.52 20.95
N ARG A 4 -20.82 10.03 20.78
CA ARG A 4 -22.04 10.87 20.91
C ARG A 4 -22.30 11.09 22.39
N SER A 5 -22.53 12.35 22.79
CA SER A 5 -23.04 12.62 24.14
C SER A 5 -24.49 12.15 24.24
N ALA A 6 -24.95 11.86 25.45
CA ALA A 6 -26.31 11.42 25.71
C ALA A 6 -27.39 12.41 25.19
N ASP A 7 -27.06 13.69 25.05
CA ASP A 7 -27.94 14.75 24.58
C ASP A 7 -27.93 14.99 23.05
N GLY A 8 -27.22 14.17 22.29
CA GLY A 8 -27.27 14.17 20.81
C GLY A 8 -26.60 15.35 20.10
N GLU A 9 -26.21 16.42 20.77
CA GLU A 9 -25.78 17.68 20.14
C GLU A 9 -24.27 17.96 20.15
N ARG A 10 -23.46 17.28 20.95
CA ARG A 10 -22.00 17.46 20.96
C ARG A 10 -21.26 16.22 20.52
N ARG A 11 -20.50 16.34 19.45
CA ARG A 11 -19.48 15.36 19.08
C ARG A 11 -18.18 15.70 19.79
N GLU A 12 -17.81 14.92 20.80
CA GLU A 12 -16.46 14.98 21.35
C GLU A 12 -15.52 14.18 20.43
N SER A 13 -14.57 14.85 19.82
CA SER A 13 -13.48 14.20 19.11
C SER A 13 -12.23 14.28 19.97
N THR A 14 -11.68 13.14 20.35
CA THR A 14 -10.39 13.07 21.03
C THR A 14 -9.32 12.70 20.01
N ASN A 15 -8.31 13.54 19.87
CA ASN A 15 -7.16 13.22 19.05
C ASN A 15 -6.38 12.06 19.69
N ILE A 16 -6.10 11.03 18.91
CA ILE A 16 -5.22 9.94 19.32
C ILE A 16 -3.79 10.40 19.07
N ALA A 17 -3.06 10.70 20.14
CA ALA A 17 -1.66 11.14 20.08
C ALA A 17 -0.69 10.01 20.49
N CYS A 18 -0.99 8.76 20.14
CA CYS A 18 -0.13 7.62 20.41
C CYS A 18 0.04 6.75 19.17
N GLY A 19 1.18 6.08 19.08
CA GLY A 19 1.38 5.02 18.11
C GLY A 19 0.52 3.81 18.44
N VAL A 20 0.05 3.11 17.42
CA VAL A 20 -0.73 1.88 17.58
C VAL A 20 0.02 0.75 16.88
N VAL A 21 0.26 -0.34 17.60
CA VAL A 21 0.80 -1.58 17.06
C VAL A 21 -0.33 -2.59 17.00
N LEU A 22 -0.57 -3.14 15.83
CA LEU A 22 -1.56 -4.19 15.60
C LEU A 22 -0.83 -5.48 15.26
N THR A 23 -1.24 -6.58 15.85
CA THR A 23 -0.73 -7.91 15.51
C THR A 23 -1.89 -8.80 15.09
N GLY A 24 -1.71 -9.61 14.07
CA GLY A 24 -2.74 -10.50 13.53
C GLY A 24 -2.13 -11.62 12.71
N GLN A 25 -2.94 -12.62 12.37
CA GLN A 25 -2.57 -13.72 11.50
C GLN A 25 -2.93 -13.45 10.04
N GLU A 26 -3.82 -12.49 9.81
CA GLU A 26 -4.30 -12.12 8.47
C GLU A 26 -3.90 -10.68 8.16
N MET A 27 -3.58 -10.46 6.90
CA MET A 27 -3.23 -9.15 6.40
C MET A 27 -4.50 -8.31 6.18
N PRO A 28 -4.55 -7.05 6.64
CA PRO A 28 -5.71 -6.17 6.47
C PRO A 28 -5.80 -5.62 5.03
N THR A 29 -5.83 -6.51 4.04
CA THR A 29 -5.85 -6.14 2.61
C THR A 29 -7.22 -5.71 2.11
N ILE A 30 -8.28 -5.94 2.89
CA ILE A 30 -9.66 -5.56 2.55
C ILE A 30 -9.81 -4.02 2.50
N ASP A 31 -9.04 -3.29 3.32
CA ASP A 31 -9.05 -1.82 3.33
C ASP A 31 -7.67 -1.29 2.91
N ILE A 32 -7.50 -1.07 1.61
CA ILE A 32 -6.27 -0.52 1.02
C ILE A 32 -5.96 0.87 1.61
N ALA A 33 -6.99 1.66 1.93
CA ALA A 33 -6.79 2.98 2.52
C ALA A 33 -6.22 2.88 3.94
N LEU A 34 -6.62 1.88 4.72
CA LEU A 34 -6.02 1.59 6.02
C LEU A 34 -4.61 1.02 5.84
N PHE A 35 -4.43 0.05 4.95
CA PHE A 35 -3.15 -0.62 4.70
C PHE A 35 -2.07 0.36 4.24
N SER A 36 -2.42 1.38 3.43
CA SER A 36 -1.51 2.45 3.01
C SER A 36 -1.07 3.40 4.14
N ARG A 37 -1.73 3.37 5.31
CA ARG A 37 -1.41 4.19 6.49
C ARG A 37 -0.60 3.47 7.56
N LEU A 38 -0.31 2.20 7.35
CA LEU A 38 0.46 1.36 8.27
C LEU A 38 1.89 1.19 7.76
N ILE A 39 2.79 0.80 8.64
CA ILE A 39 4.02 0.11 8.29
C ILE A 39 3.71 -1.37 8.50
N PHE A 40 3.76 -2.14 7.42
CA PHE A 40 3.45 -3.56 7.46
C PHE A 40 4.73 -4.38 7.58
N LEU A 41 4.83 -5.16 8.65
CA LEU A 41 5.93 -6.08 8.88
C LEU A 41 5.38 -7.49 8.96
N GLU A 42 5.86 -8.36 8.10
CA GLU A 42 5.54 -9.78 8.12
C GLU A 42 6.66 -10.56 8.81
N SER A 43 6.28 -11.39 9.77
CA SER A 43 7.20 -12.35 10.38
C SER A 43 6.80 -13.75 10.02
N GLN A 44 7.67 -14.45 9.31
CA GLN A 44 7.46 -15.86 9.00
C GLN A 44 7.91 -16.73 10.16
N ARG A 45 7.17 -17.79 10.40
CA ARG A 45 7.55 -18.77 11.39
C ARG A 45 8.67 -19.64 10.79
N SER A 46 9.90 -19.43 11.25
CA SER A 46 11.01 -20.32 10.94
C SER A 46 10.96 -21.61 11.77
N GLU A 47 11.58 -22.68 11.29
CA GLU A 47 11.85 -23.85 12.11
C GLU A 47 12.76 -23.43 13.26
N ARG A 48 12.33 -23.69 14.50
CA ARG A 48 13.08 -23.29 15.68
C ARG A 48 14.36 -24.12 15.81
N THR A 49 15.47 -23.46 15.64
CA THR A 49 16.76 -24.04 16.04
C THR A 49 16.93 -24.03 17.55
N LYS A 50 17.86 -24.82 18.07
CA LYS A 50 18.19 -24.82 19.50
C LYS A 50 18.65 -23.42 19.97
N GLU A 51 19.45 -22.73 19.15
CA GLU A 51 19.95 -21.39 19.43
C GLU A 51 18.81 -20.36 19.50
N GLU A 52 17.84 -20.42 18.62
CA GLU A 52 16.65 -19.55 18.67
C GLU A 52 15.79 -19.83 19.89
N THR A 53 15.68 -21.10 20.29
CA THR A 53 14.98 -21.49 21.53
C THR A 53 15.66 -20.89 22.74
N ASP A 54 16.99 -20.95 22.81
CA ASP A 54 17.77 -20.40 23.92
C ASP A 54 17.67 -18.86 23.96
N ARG A 55 17.75 -18.18 22.80
CA ARG A 55 17.52 -16.73 22.69
C ARG A 55 16.10 -16.34 23.14
N TYR A 56 15.10 -17.11 22.74
CA TYR A 56 13.72 -16.88 23.17
C TYR A 56 13.56 -17.03 24.68
N GLN A 57 14.20 -18.02 25.30
CA GLN A 57 14.18 -18.16 26.76
C GLN A 57 14.87 -16.99 27.47
N GLN A 58 15.97 -16.48 26.93
CA GLN A 58 16.62 -15.27 27.43
C GLN A 58 15.70 -14.04 27.32
N PHE A 59 15.05 -13.87 26.18
CA PHE A 59 14.05 -12.82 25.98
C PHE A 59 12.89 -12.91 26.99
N MET A 60 12.39 -14.12 27.26
CA MET A 60 11.33 -14.33 28.26
C MET A 60 11.78 -13.97 29.66
N LYS A 61 13.04 -14.20 30.01
CA LYS A 61 13.62 -13.75 31.31
C LYS A 61 13.65 -12.22 31.36
N LEU A 62 14.13 -11.54 30.33
CA LEU A 62 14.14 -10.07 30.25
C LEU A 62 12.72 -9.50 30.34
N ARG A 63 11.75 -10.09 29.70
CA ARG A 63 10.34 -9.67 29.81
C ARG A 63 9.82 -9.69 31.24
N ASN A 64 10.24 -10.67 32.04
CA ASN A 64 9.84 -10.81 33.44
C ASN A 64 10.57 -9.82 34.37
N MET A 65 11.67 -9.19 33.89
CA MET A 65 12.46 -8.22 34.64
C MET A 65 11.96 -6.77 34.57
N CYS A 66 10.72 -6.57 34.18
CA CYS A 66 10.03 -5.27 34.10
C CYS A 66 10.47 -4.38 32.91
N PRO A 67 9.74 -4.39 31.79
CA PRO A 67 10.07 -3.60 30.60
C PRO A 67 9.92 -2.07 30.76
N THR A 68 9.40 -1.61 31.92
CA THR A 68 9.26 -0.17 32.23
C THR A 68 10.60 0.57 32.13
N ASN A 69 11.70 -0.08 32.43
CA ASN A 69 13.04 0.50 32.35
C ASN A 69 13.43 0.81 30.86
N ILE A 70 12.95 0.02 29.91
CA ILE A 70 13.18 0.29 28.47
C ILE A 70 12.45 1.58 28.08
N THR A 71 11.18 1.72 28.47
CA THR A 71 10.39 2.92 28.18
C THR A 71 11.02 4.16 28.81
N VAL A 72 11.44 4.10 30.09
CA VAL A 72 12.13 5.21 30.75
C VAL A 72 13.47 5.52 30.08
N GLY A 73 14.21 4.50 29.64
CA GLY A 73 15.44 4.66 28.86
C GLY A 73 15.20 5.40 27.57
N MET A 74 14.16 5.01 26.82
CA MET A 74 13.77 5.68 25.56
C MET A 74 13.34 7.14 25.77
N MET A 75 12.71 7.46 26.90
CA MET A 75 12.31 8.85 27.21
C MET A 75 13.51 9.81 27.36
N ARG A 76 14.71 9.31 27.66
CA ARG A 76 15.93 10.13 27.73
C ARG A 76 16.31 10.73 26.39
N TYR A 77 15.90 10.10 25.29
CA TYR A 77 16.18 10.58 23.94
C TYR A 77 15.15 11.55 23.39
N ARG A 78 14.12 11.90 24.18
CA ARG A 78 13.02 12.77 23.74
C ARG A 78 13.50 14.13 23.21
N ASP A 79 14.45 14.74 23.89
CA ASP A 79 14.97 16.06 23.49
C ASP A 79 15.74 15.98 22.18
N ASN A 80 16.47 14.89 21.97
CA ASN A 80 17.16 14.60 20.69
C ASN A 80 16.16 14.45 19.54
N PHE A 81 15.05 13.73 19.77
CA PHE A 81 13.97 13.63 18.80
C PHE A 81 13.36 14.98 18.51
N ASN A 82 13.01 15.76 19.51
CA ASN A 82 12.41 17.07 19.33
C ASN A 82 13.32 18.04 18.53
N ALA A 83 14.63 17.98 18.77
CA ALA A 83 15.59 18.84 18.09
C ALA A 83 15.94 18.36 16.68
N GLY A 84 16.05 17.04 16.48
CA GLY A 84 16.61 16.43 15.25
C GLY A 84 15.58 15.90 14.24
N TRP A 85 14.32 15.70 14.66
CA TRP A 85 13.32 14.97 13.90
C TRP A 85 13.12 15.50 12.47
N MET A 86 12.93 16.79 12.30
CA MET A 86 12.63 17.38 10.98
C MET A 86 13.76 17.23 9.97
N SER A 87 15.01 17.33 10.43
CA SER A 87 16.18 17.13 9.57
C SER A 87 16.38 15.66 9.24
N ALA A 88 16.22 14.78 10.21
CA ALA A 88 16.29 13.34 10.03
C ALA A 88 15.21 12.84 9.06
N TRP A 89 13.98 13.34 9.20
CA TRP A 89 12.87 12.96 8.33
C TRP A 89 13.07 13.46 6.88
N LYS A 90 13.54 14.69 6.68
CA LYS A 90 13.87 15.19 5.33
C LYS A 90 14.95 14.35 4.67
N ARG A 91 16.02 14.04 5.42
CA ARG A 91 17.11 13.16 4.94
C ARG A 91 16.55 11.79 4.53
N ALA A 92 15.78 11.14 5.38
CA ALA A 92 15.19 9.84 5.11
C ALA A 92 14.28 9.85 3.88
N LEU A 93 13.48 10.93 3.71
CA LEU A 93 12.64 11.10 2.53
C LEU A 93 13.44 11.22 1.23
N GLU A 94 14.50 12.02 1.23
CA GLU A 94 15.37 12.21 0.07
C GLU A 94 16.05 10.91 -0.32
N GLU A 95 16.58 10.16 0.65
CA GLU A 95 17.24 8.88 0.43
C GLU A 95 16.26 7.85 -0.15
N ILE A 96 15.10 7.65 0.46
CA ILE A 96 14.10 6.71 -0.06
C ILE A 96 13.63 7.12 -1.47
N LYS A 97 13.36 8.42 -1.70
CA LYS A 97 12.93 8.91 -3.02
C LYS A 97 13.99 8.75 -4.11
N SER A 98 15.27 8.70 -3.75
CA SER A 98 16.34 8.46 -4.72
C SER A 98 16.42 7.01 -5.17
N GLU A 99 15.89 6.06 -4.39
CA GLU A 99 16.00 4.62 -4.66
C GLU A 99 14.71 3.97 -5.16
N VAL A 100 13.60 4.68 -5.10
CA VAL A 100 12.32 4.18 -5.56
C VAL A 100 11.68 5.12 -6.58
N ASP A 101 10.93 4.54 -7.51
CA ASP A 101 10.11 5.34 -8.41
C ASP A 101 8.89 5.90 -7.64
N TYR A 102 9.04 7.13 -7.13
CA TYR A 102 8.01 7.82 -6.35
C TYR A 102 6.74 8.15 -7.16
N CYS A 103 6.80 8.09 -8.50
CA CYS A 103 5.62 8.25 -9.34
C CYS A 103 4.72 7.01 -9.30
N THR A 104 5.33 5.85 -9.11
CA THR A 104 4.63 4.56 -9.05
C THR A 104 4.23 4.22 -7.62
N ILE A 105 5.13 4.46 -6.65
CA ILE A 105 4.89 4.19 -5.23
C ILE A 105 4.23 5.41 -4.61
N GLY A 106 3.01 5.26 -4.11
CA GLY A 106 2.25 6.35 -3.51
C GLY A 106 2.98 7.03 -2.34
N GLU A 107 2.90 8.36 -2.27
CA GLU A 107 3.61 9.20 -1.30
C GLU A 107 3.38 8.78 0.17
N ARG A 108 2.22 8.22 0.49
CA ARG A 108 1.91 7.74 1.86
C ARG A 108 2.82 6.60 2.31
N PHE A 109 3.10 5.65 1.43
CA PHE A 109 4.02 4.55 1.75
C PHE A 109 5.42 5.07 2.02
N ILE A 110 5.90 5.96 1.15
CA ILE A 110 7.21 6.59 1.29
C ILE A 110 7.32 7.33 2.63
N ASN A 111 6.30 8.14 2.97
CA ASN A 111 6.28 8.89 4.22
C ASN A 111 6.29 7.99 5.45
N ASN A 112 5.53 6.89 5.44
CA ASN A 112 5.49 5.95 6.56
C ASN A 112 6.86 5.28 6.79
N TRP A 113 7.48 4.78 5.73
CA TRP A 113 8.78 4.13 5.83
C TRP A 113 9.91 5.12 6.14
N ALA A 114 9.82 6.35 5.63
CA ALA A 114 10.74 7.43 6.01
C ALA A 114 10.68 7.77 7.49
N MET A 115 9.51 7.67 8.16
CA MET A 115 9.43 7.85 9.61
C MET A 115 10.25 6.81 10.37
N MET A 116 10.27 5.56 9.89
CA MET A 116 11.04 4.49 10.52
C MET A 116 12.55 4.76 10.39
N LEU A 117 13.01 5.13 9.20
CA LEU A 117 14.40 5.46 8.95
C LEU A 117 14.83 6.74 9.71
N ALA A 118 13.99 7.77 9.75
CA ALA A 118 14.23 8.99 10.52
C ALA A 118 14.35 8.73 12.02
N THR A 119 13.58 7.78 12.55
CA THR A 119 13.70 7.35 13.94
C THR A 119 15.10 6.81 14.23
N TYR A 120 15.63 6.00 13.33
CA TYR A 120 17.01 5.51 13.45
C TYR A 120 18.03 6.67 13.45
N TYR A 121 17.88 7.63 12.52
CA TYR A 121 18.78 8.80 12.45
C TYR A 121 18.76 9.67 13.71
N CYS A 122 17.63 9.75 14.40
CA CYS A 122 17.55 10.45 15.68
C CYS A 122 18.20 9.66 16.83
N LEU A 123 18.15 8.33 16.79
CA LEU A 123 18.67 7.48 17.85
C LEU A 123 20.18 7.19 17.71
N HIS A 124 20.63 6.89 16.50
CA HIS A 124 22.00 6.43 16.26
C HIS A 124 23.10 7.35 16.82
N PRO A 125 22.98 8.70 16.75
CA PRO A 125 24.03 9.58 17.29
C PRO A 125 24.13 9.58 18.83
N VAL A 126 23.10 9.10 19.52
CA VAL A 126 22.97 9.23 20.99
C VAL A 126 22.82 7.89 21.71
N ALA A 127 22.49 6.83 20.98
CA ALA A 127 22.41 5.48 21.53
C ALA A 127 23.83 4.88 21.54
N GLU A 128 24.28 4.46 22.72
CA GLU A 128 25.65 3.93 22.92
C GLU A 128 25.93 2.68 22.10
N GLU A 129 24.93 1.80 21.93
CA GLU A 129 25.04 0.59 21.12
C GLU A 129 23.70 0.23 20.49
N LEU A 130 23.64 0.26 19.17
CA LEU A 130 22.56 -0.36 18.41
C LEU A 130 23.06 -1.64 17.74
N SER A 131 22.28 -2.72 17.86
CA SER A 131 22.65 -4.05 17.33
C SER A 131 22.60 -4.11 15.80
N PHE A 132 22.25 -3.01 15.12
CA PHE A 132 22.02 -2.92 13.68
C PHE A 132 22.67 -1.65 13.12
N THR A 133 23.17 -1.75 11.89
CA THR A 133 23.82 -0.65 11.17
C THR A 133 22.81 0.21 10.43
N GLU A 134 23.23 1.42 10.02
CA GLU A 134 22.45 2.32 9.18
C GLU A 134 22.01 1.63 7.89
N GLN A 135 22.91 0.93 7.21
CA GLN A 135 22.62 0.22 5.99
C GLN A 135 21.57 -0.88 6.17
N GLN A 136 21.63 -1.64 7.25
CA GLN A 136 20.63 -2.68 7.54
C GLN A 136 19.23 -2.08 7.72
N VAL A 137 19.12 -0.96 8.43
CA VAL A 137 17.80 -0.29 8.63
C VAL A 137 17.31 0.30 7.32
N HIS A 138 18.20 0.91 6.55
CA HIS A 138 17.89 1.46 5.24
C HIS A 138 17.36 0.37 4.30
N ASP A 139 18.07 -0.75 4.17
CA ASP A 139 17.67 -1.88 3.32
C ASP A 139 16.31 -2.45 3.73
N ILE A 140 16.07 -2.62 5.04
CA ILE A 140 14.77 -3.05 5.57
C ILE A 140 13.66 -2.06 5.18
N CYS A 141 13.93 -0.76 5.24
CA CYS A 141 12.95 0.26 4.86
C CYS A 141 12.62 0.20 3.36
N ILE A 142 13.63 0.06 2.50
CA ILE A 142 13.44 -0.02 1.04
C ILE A 142 12.74 -1.32 0.65
N GLU A 143 13.19 -2.46 1.16
CA GLU A 143 12.59 -3.77 0.88
C GLU A 143 11.15 -3.85 1.40
N GLY A 144 10.92 -3.40 2.64
CA GLY A 144 9.59 -3.39 3.26
C GLY A 144 8.62 -2.49 2.51
N LEU A 145 9.07 -1.31 2.07
CA LEU A 145 8.29 -0.39 1.23
C LEU A 145 7.88 -1.05 -0.09
N LYS A 146 8.85 -1.63 -0.82
CA LYS A 146 8.60 -2.31 -2.11
C LYS A 146 7.66 -3.50 -1.92
N TYR A 147 7.88 -4.28 -0.87
CA TYR A 147 7.04 -5.43 -0.54
C TYR A 147 5.61 -5.01 -0.21
N GLN A 148 5.42 -4.05 0.69
CA GLN A 148 4.10 -3.54 1.06
C GLN A 148 3.36 -2.96 -0.13
N HIS A 149 4.05 -2.21 -1.00
CA HIS A 149 3.47 -1.68 -2.23
C HIS A 149 3.05 -2.82 -3.20
N SER A 150 3.87 -3.86 -3.36
CA SER A 150 3.54 -5.02 -4.21
C SER A 150 2.31 -5.76 -3.71
N LEU A 151 2.17 -5.92 -2.38
CA LEU A 151 0.99 -6.50 -1.75
C LEU A 151 -0.27 -5.65 -2.01
N CYS A 152 -0.15 -4.33 -1.87
CA CYS A 152 -1.25 -3.41 -2.14
C CYS A 152 -1.74 -3.51 -3.59
N ASN A 153 -0.81 -3.57 -4.54
CA ASN A 153 -1.14 -3.71 -5.96
C ASN A 153 -1.74 -5.08 -6.29
N SER A 154 -1.30 -6.15 -5.61
CA SER A 154 -1.82 -7.50 -5.83
C SER A 154 -3.25 -7.70 -5.30
N THR A 155 -3.63 -6.89 -4.33
CA THR A 155 -4.98 -6.89 -3.72
C THR A 155 -5.88 -5.80 -4.28
N ASP A 156 -5.34 -4.93 -5.13
CA ASP A 156 -6.14 -3.94 -5.83
C ASP A 156 -7.20 -4.63 -6.69
N GLU A 157 -8.44 -4.24 -6.50
CA GLU A 157 -9.59 -4.77 -7.23
C GLU A 157 -9.43 -4.62 -8.75
N ILE A 158 -8.71 -3.59 -9.20
CA ILE A 158 -8.33 -3.42 -10.60
C ILE A 158 -7.36 -4.53 -11.05
N ALA A 159 -6.36 -4.87 -10.23
CA ALA A 159 -5.42 -5.95 -10.52
C ALA A 159 -6.14 -7.31 -10.53
N ILE A 160 -7.07 -7.54 -9.59
CA ILE A 160 -7.93 -8.72 -9.58
C ILE A 160 -8.78 -8.76 -10.85
N PHE A 161 -9.42 -7.64 -11.22
CA PHE A 161 -10.20 -7.56 -12.45
C PHE A 161 -9.36 -7.92 -13.69
N TRP A 162 -8.19 -7.31 -13.86
CA TRP A 162 -7.32 -7.60 -15.01
C TRP A 162 -6.80 -9.05 -15.02
N SER A 163 -6.53 -9.61 -13.84
CA SER A 163 -6.18 -11.02 -13.71
C SER A 163 -7.33 -11.93 -14.17
N MET A 164 -8.56 -11.65 -13.70
CA MET A 164 -9.76 -12.42 -14.09
C MET A 164 -10.11 -12.22 -15.56
N PHE A 165 -9.98 -10.99 -16.08
CA PHE A 165 -10.12 -10.69 -17.50
C PHE A 165 -9.15 -11.53 -18.36
N SER A 166 -7.86 -11.57 -17.96
CA SER A 166 -6.84 -12.35 -18.67
C SER A 166 -7.15 -13.84 -18.66
N LYS A 167 -7.59 -14.40 -17.53
CA LYS A 167 -8.00 -15.79 -17.41
C LYS A 167 -9.23 -16.11 -18.26
N SER A 168 -10.27 -15.27 -18.19
CA SER A 168 -11.47 -15.43 -19.03
C SER A 168 -11.15 -15.35 -20.52
N ARG A 169 -10.16 -14.55 -20.90
CA ARG A 169 -9.64 -14.52 -22.26
C ARG A 169 -8.94 -15.83 -22.64
N GLN A 170 -8.09 -16.36 -21.77
CA GLN A 170 -7.41 -17.65 -22.00
C GLN A 170 -8.39 -18.80 -22.13
N LEU A 171 -9.49 -18.77 -21.37
CA LEU A 171 -10.57 -19.75 -21.44
C LEU A 171 -11.50 -19.56 -22.65
N GLY A 172 -11.30 -18.51 -23.47
CA GLY A 172 -12.13 -18.20 -24.63
C GLY A 172 -13.51 -17.62 -24.28
N GLU A 173 -13.76 -17.27 -23.02
CA GLU A 173 -15.02 -16.66 -22.57
C GLU A 173 -15.09 -15.18 -22.97
N ILE A 174 -13.95 -14.46 -22.96
CA ILE A 174 -13.77 -13.10 -23.49
C ILE A 174 -13.06 -13.22 -24.85
N LYS A 175 -13.72 -12.75 -25.91
CA LYS A 175 -13.26 -12.92 -27.28
C LYS A 175 -12.80 -11.62 -27.92
N GLU A 176 -11.65 -11.66 -28.58
CA GLU A 176 -11.16 -10.53 -29.38
C GLU A 176 -12.06 -10.27 -30.57
N GLY A 177 -12.24 -9.00 -30.91
CA GLY A 177 -13.16 -8.56 -31.96
C GLY A 177 -14.62 -8.52 -31.56
N GLN A 178 -15.01 -9.26 -30.49
CA GLN A 178 -16.38 -9.29 -29.99
C GLN A 178 -16.54 -8.53 -28.67
N ASP A 179 -15.72 -8.85 -27.67
CA ASP A 179 -15.82 -8.29 -26.32
C ASP A 179 -14.75 -7.22 -26.06
N TYR A 180 -13.59 -7.38 -26.69
CA TYR A 180 -12.50 -6.41 -26.65
C TYR A 180 -11.76 -6.36 -28.00
N LYS A 181 -11.00 -5.32 -28.22
CA LYS A 181 -10.03 -5.22 -29.34
C LYS A 181 -8.82 -4.40 -28.92
N VAL A 182 -7.67 -4.70 -29.48
CA VAL A 182 -6.46 -3.89 -29.36
C VAL A 182 -6.20 -3.25 -30.71
N CYS A 183 -6.05 -1.93 -30.73
CA CYS A 183 -5.74 -1.20 -31.96
C CYS A 183 -4.54 -0.28 -31.69
N GLN A 184 -3.62 -0.23 -32.65
CA GLN A 184 -2.55 0.74 -32.63
C GLN A 184 -3.03 2.05 -33.26
N LEU A 185 -3.06 3.13 -32.48
CA LEU A 185 -3.61 4.41 -32.90
C LEU A 185 -2.65 5.56 -32.55
N SER A 186 -2.55 6.52 -33.47
CA SER A 186 -1.90 7.82 -33.24
C SER A 186 -2.90 8.89 -32.78
N LYS A 187 -4.20 8.67 -33.01
CA LYS A 187 -5.27 9.58 -32.60
C LYS A 187 -6.45 8.79 -32.05
N LEU A 188 -7.01 9.25 -30.94
CA LEU A 188 -8.17 8.63 -30.30
C LEU A 188 -9.27 9.65 -30.08
N LYS A 189 -10.47 9.37 -30.61
CA LYS A 189 -11.67 10.17 -30.36
C LYS A 189 -12.41 9.57 -29.17
N ILE A 190 -12.59 10.36 -28.14
CA ILE A 190 -13.29 9.99 -26.91
C ILE A 190 -14.46 10.92 -26.63
N SER A 191 -15.44 10.42 -25.90
CA SER A 191 -16.49 11.22 -25.28
C SER A 191 -16.17 11.42 -23.80
N THR A 192 -16.13 12.68 -23.36
CA THR A 192 -15.94 13.03 -21.95
C THR A 192 -17.24 12.84 -21.16
N LYS A 193 -17.16 12.92 -19.82
CA LYS A 193 -18.33 12.84 -18.93
C LYS A 193 -19.43 13.86 -19.30
N ASN A 194 -19.06 15.01 -19.85
CA ASN A 194 -19.96 16.07 -20.27
C ASN A 194 -20.53 15.86 -21.69
N LYS A 195 -20.33 14.67 -22.29
CA LYS A 195 -20.71 14.35 -23.69
C LYS A 195 -19.97 15.18 -24.75
N GLU A 196 -18.94 15.89 -24.37
CA GLU A 196 -18.08 16.59 -25.33
C GLU A 196 -17.16 15.59 -26.02
N ARG A 197 -16.94 15.76 -27.31
CA ARG A 197 -16.02 14.95 -28.08
C ARG A 197 -14.64 15.57 -28.03
N LYS A 198 -13.65 14.81 -27.54
CA LYS A 198 -12.26 15.22 -27.52
C LYS A 198 -11.43 14.27 -28.37
N THR A 199 -10.48 14.82 -29.12
CA THR A 199 -9.47 14.01 -29.83
C THR A 199 -8.17 14.10 -29.05
N LEU A 200 -7.60 12.94 -28.72
CA LEU A 200 -6.28 12.81 -28.13
C LEU A 200 -5.30 12.46 -29.26
N ASP A 201 -4.25 13.24 -29.40
CA ASP A 201 -3.14 12.99 -30.32
C ASP A 201 -1.97 12.41 -29.51
N PHE A 202 -1.41 11.31 -29.95
CA PHE A 202 -0.25 10.67 -29.35
C PHE A 202 1.00 10.98 -30.17
N GLU A 203 2.10 11.31 -29.52
CA GLU A 203 3.40 11.58 -30.17
C GLU A 203 3.91 10.40 -30.99
N ALA A 204 3.60 9.17 -30.54
CA ALA A 204 3.85 7.94 -31.27
C ALA A 204 2.62 7.03 -31.21
N PRO A 205 2.40 6.13 -32.22
CA PRO A 205 1.29 5.19 -32.19
C PRO A 205 1.32 4.32 -30.91
N ARG A 206 0.21 4.27 -30.19
CA ARG A 206 0.05 3.48 -28.97
C ARG A 206 -0.93 2.34 -29.17
N ASN A 207 -0.68 1.22 -28.53
CA ASN A 207 -1.63 0.12 -28.44
C ASN A 207 -2.74 0.51 -27.45
N ILE A 208 -3.96 0.67 -27.94
CA ILE A 208 -5.13 1.04 -27.14
C ILE A 208 -6.04 -0.18 -27.04
N LEU A 209 -6.37 -0.55 -25.81
CA LEU A 209 -7.33 -1.60 -25.50
C LEU A 209 -8.74 -1.01 -25.41
N PHE A 210 -9.63 -1.49 -26.26
CA PHE A 210 -11.06 -1.19 -26.19
C PHE A 210 -11.78 -2.38 -25.57
N VAL A 211 -12.60 -2.14 -24.56
CA VAL A 211 -13.39 -3.18 -23.89
C VAL A 211 -14.88 -2.85 -23.91
N ARG A 212 -15.71 -3.84 -24.09
CA ARG A 212 -17.15 -3.74 -23.81
C ARG A 212 -17.33 -3.88 -22.30
N GLU A 213 -17.33 -2.75 -21.63
CA GLU A 213 -17.28 -2.60 -20.17
C GLU A 213 -18.19 -3.59 -19.44
N LYS A 214 -19.50 -3.51 -19.63
CA LYS A 214 -20.48 -4.34 -18.92
C LYS A 214 -20.26 -5.84 -19.15
N ILE A 215 -19.93 -6.24 -20.38
CA ILE A 215 -19.72 -7.65 -20.74
C ILE A 215 -18.45 -8.18 -20.10
N CYS A 216 -17.35 -7.42 -20.21
CA CYS A 216 -16.06 -7.84 -19.67
C CYS A 216 -16.07 -7.88 -18.13
N ILE A 217 -16.71 -6.92 -17.46
CA ILE A 217 -16.87 -6.92 -16.02
C ILE A 217 -17.71 -8.13 -15.57
N ALA A 218 -18.85 -8.39 -16.21
CA ALA A 218 -19.68 -9.53 -15.85
C ALA A 218 -18.94 -10.87 -16.00
N LYS A 219 -18.20 -11.07 -17.09
CA LYS A 219 -17.41 -12.29 -17.32
C LYS A 219 -16.25 -12.43 -16.32
N ALA A 220 -15.53 -11.34 -16.02
CA ALA A 220 -14.47 -11.34 -15.01
C ALA A 220 -15.04 -11.64 -13.61
N ASN A 221 -16.20 -11.09 -13.26
CA ASN A 221 -16.91 -11.38 -12.01
C ASN A 221 -17.32 -12.85 -11.91
N MET A 222 -17.78 -13.46 -13.00
CA MET A 222 -18.08 -14.90 -13.02
C MET A 222 -16.82 -15.72 -12.75
N GLN A 223 -15.70 -15.39 -13.35
CA GLN A 223 -14.45 -16.08 -13.14
C GLN A 223 -13.93 -15.89 -11.70
N ALA A 224 -14.02 -14.67 -11.15
CA ALA A 224 -13.64 -14.41 -9.77
C ALA A 224 -14.45 -15.27 -8.76
N ARG A 225 -15.76 -15.39 -8.97
CA ARG A 225 -16.62 -16.27 -8.14
C ARG A 225 -16.21 -17.74 -8.20
N ARG A 226 -15.82 -18.23 -9.38
CA ARG A 226 -15.31 -19.61 -9.53
C ARG A 226 -14.02 -19.84 -8.74
N GLU A 227 -13.21 -18.79 -8.56
CA GLU A 227 -11.95 -18.85 -7.80
C GLU A 227 -12.11 -18.45 -6.32
N GLY A 228 -13.34 -18.24 -5.85
CA GLY A 228 -13.61 -17.82 -4.47
C GLY A 228 -13.16 -16.40 -4.15
N LYS A 229 -12.89 -15.58 -5.18
CA LYS A 229 -12.52 -14.17 -5.03
C LYS A 229 -13.77 -13.30 -5.04
N ILE A 230 -13.77 -12.26 -4.22
CA ILE A 230 -14.83 -11.27 -4.17
C ILE A 230 -14.35 -10.07 -4.97
N LEU A 231 -15.08 -9.71 -6.05
CA LEU A 231 -14.94 -8.43 -6.70
C LEU A 231 -16.02 -7.49 -6.16
N ILE A 232 -15.68 -6.21 -6.09
CA ILE A 232 -16.65 -5.15 -5.76
C ILE A 232 -17.75 -5.05 -6.81
N SER A 233 -18.73 -4.19 -6.50
CA SER A 233 -19.81 -3.91 -7.43
C SER A 233 -19.28 -3.37 -8.76
N ASP A 234 -19.99 -3.67 -9.85
CA ASP A 234 -19.65 -3.21 -11.20
C ASP A 234 -19.48 -1.68 -11.25
N GLU A 235 -20.30 -0.94 -10.47
CA GLU A 235 -20.25 0.52 -10.40
C GLU A 235 -18.97 1.03 -9.73
N SER A 236 -18.55 0.39 -8.63
CA SER A 236 -17.32 0.74 -7.92
C SER A 236 -16.09 0.41 -8.75
N LEU A 237 -16.05 -0.77 -9.37
CA LEU A 237 -14.96 -1.17 -10.27
C LEU A 237 -14.81 -0.19 -11.43
N LEU A 238 -15.94 0.20 -12.03
CA LEU A 238 -15.93 1.18 -13.10
C LEU A 238 -15.43 2.54 -12.63
N SER A 239 -15.84 2.99 -11.44
CA SER A 239 -15.33 4.23 -10.84
C SER A 239 -13.82 4.21 -10.65
N TYR A 240 -13.28 3.07 -10.22
CA TYR A 240 -11.84 2.89 -10.07
C TYR A 240 -11.12 2.86 -11.41
N LEU A 241 -11.63 2.13 -12.41
CA LEU A 241 -11.06 2.12 -13.75
C LEU A 241 -11.00 3.54 -14.35
N ILE A 242 -12.07 4.33 -14.17
CA ILE A 242 -12.13 5.73 -14.66
C ILE A 242 -11.12 6.63 -13.94
N SER A 243 -10.74 6.31 -12.71
CA SER A 243 -9.76 7.09 -11.94
C SER A 243 -8.30 6.76 -12.26
N THR A 244 -8.04 5.70 -13.03
CA THR A 244 -6.67 5.35 -13.43
C THR A 244 -6.13 6.31 -14.50
N SER A 245 -4.83 6.57 -14.46
CA SER A 245 -4.13 7.39 -15.46
C SER A 245 -4.22 6.84 -16.90
N ASP A 246 -4.43 5.52 -17.01
CA ASP A 246 -4.46 4.81 -18.28
C ASP A 246 -5.86 4.74 -18.90
N TYR A 247 -6.86 5.28 -18.23
CA TYR A 247 -8.22 5.37 -18.75
C TYR A 247 -8.40 6.62 -19.60
N PHE A 248 -8.55 6.45 -20.91
CA PHE A 248 -8.70 7.58 -21.83
C PHE A 248 -10.13 8.08 -21.96
N GLY A 249 -11.13 7.23 -21.78
CA GLY A 249 -12.54 7.63 -21.93
C GLY A 249 -13.39 6.58 -22.64
N LYS A 250 -14.64 6.97 -22.96
CA LYS A 250 -15.58 6.12 -23.71
C LYS A 250 -15.55 6.51 -25.20
N THR A 251 -15.56 5.49 -26.07
CA THR A 251 -15.77 5.67 -27.50
C THR A 251 -17.20 5.35 -27.87
N THR A 252 -17.81 6.12 -28.75
CA THR A 252 -19.15 5.87 -29.32
C THR A 252 -19.03 4.98 -30.53
#